data_2c5668ed2a2916d1e63a7dbe700aba26
#
_entry.id   2c5668ed2a2916d1e63a7dbe700aba26
#
_cell.length_a   1.000
_cell.length_b   1.000
_cell.length_c   1.000
_cell.angle_alpha   90.00
_cell.angle_beta   90.00
_cell.angle_gamma   90.00
#
_symmetry.space_group_name_H-M   'P 1'
#
loop_
_entity.id
_entity.type
_entity.pdbx_description
1 polymer ?
#
loop_
_entity_poly.entity_id
_entity_poly.type
_entity_poly.pdbx_seq_one_letter_code
_entity_poly.pdbx_strand_id
1 'polypeptide(L)'
;MNLLIAGAGGVLGRELVRQALARGDHVGALVLRKGELRIIEHSRLRIIEADVTRPEQLTGVCKGFEQVLSCIGITRIKGRITHEAVDYQGNLNLLDEAKRSGVARFGFISPAGTGLGLGHAPLIDAKYRFEQALQQSGLSWLVVRSGGFFPDIAEMLKLAAKGPLYAIGDGGSRSTPIHIPDLAALMLAEMAKRESGIVEVGGPEDLTWRETCEACFAALGQPPRVSGAPVWLCRLILAGLRPFSYRHWAMGKLLLFMSTHDVCTPKRGTMKLRDYLAAHAKS
;
A
#
# COMPACT_ATOMS: atom_id res chain seq x y z
N MET A 1 2.58 -17.91 15.25
CA MET A 1 2.66 -18.35 13.85
C MET A 1 4.07 -18.15 13.33
N ASN A 2 4.48 -18.92 12.32
CA ASN A 2 5.72 -18.69 11.58
C ASN A 2 5.37 -17.88 10.31
N LEU A 3 5.56 -16.56 10.38
CA LEU A 3 5.09 -15.60 9.37
C LEU A 3 6.26 -14.90 8.67
N LEU A 4 6.33 -14.99 7.33
CA LEU A 4 7.21 -14.15 6.52
C LEU A 4 6.45 -12.89 6.10
N ILE A 5 6.97 -11.72 6.47
CA ILE A 5 6.44 -10.41 6.04
C ILE A 5 7.37 -9.87 4.97
N ALA A 6 6.89 -9.80 3.73
CA ALA A 6 7.64 -9.29 2.61
C ALA A 6 7.33 -7.80 2.39
N GLY A 7 8.37 -7.00 2.10
CA GLY A 7 8.29 -5.54 2.12
C GLY A 7 8.34 -4.96 3.54
N ALA A 8 9.00 -5.69 4.46
CA ALA A 8 9.09 -5.33 5.87
C ALA A 8 9.77 -3.98 6.13
N GLY A 9 10.58 -3.46 5.20
CA GLY A 9 11.17 -2.11 5.28
C GLY A 9 10.19 -0.96 5.04
N GLY A 10 9.03 -1.22 4.44
CA GLY A 10 7.97 -0.23 4.21
C GLY A 10 7.24 0.19 5.50
N VAL A 11 6.44 1.25 5.41
CA VAL A 11 5.71 1.79 6.59
C VAL A 11 4.77 0.73 7.18
N LEU A 12 3.94 0.09 6.34
CA LEU A 12 3.04 -0.98 6.76
C LEU A 12 3.80 -2.23 7.21
N GLY A 13 4.85 -2.62 6.46
CA GLY A 13 5.64 -3.81 6.78
C GLY A 13 6.32 -3.73 8.14
N ARG A 14 6.89 -2.57 8.50
CA ARG A 14 7.48 -2.34 9.84
C ARG A 14 6.45 -2.47 10.95
N GLU A 15 5.28 -1.93 10.75
CA GLU A 15 4.20 -2.02 11.74
C GLU A 15 3.68 -3.46 11.90
N LEU A 16 3.54 -4.20 10.79
CA LEU A 16 3.20 -5.62 10.82
C LEU A 16 4.24 -6.44 11.58
N VAL A 17 5.54 -6.21 11.33
CA VAL A 17 6.63 -6.87 12.09
C VAL A 17 6.51 -6.56 13.58
N ARG A 18 6.34 -5.28 13.93
CA ARG A 18 6.21 -4.86 15.33
C ARG A 18 5.03 -5.55 16.04
N GLN A 19 3.86 -5.55 15.41
CA GLN A 19 2.65 -6.16 16.01
C GLN A 19 2.72 -7.69 16.04
N ALA A 20 3.26 -8.33 15.00
CA ALA A 20 3.44 -9.77 14.97
C ALA A 20 4.40 -10.27 16.08
N LEU A 21 5.53 -9.56 16.28
CA LEU A 21 6.46 -9.85 17.37
C LEU A 21 5.81 -9.64 18.74
N ALA A 22 5.07 -8.55 18.94
CA ALA A 22 4.34 -8.26 20.18
C ALA A 22 3.30 -9.34 20.51
N ARG A 23 2.70 -9.95 19.47
CA ARG A 23 1.77 -11.09 19.59
C ARG A 23 2.49 -12.42 19.90
N GLY A 24 3.81 -12.44 19.84
CA GLY A 24 4.63 -13.64 20.10
C GLY A 24 4.89 -14.53 18.88
N ASP A 25 4.63 -14.04 17.67
CA ASP A 25 4.91 -14.78 16.43
C ASP A 25 6.43 -14.88 16.16
N HIS A 26 6.84 -15.91 15.42
CA HIS A 26 8.15 -15.98 14.77
C HIS A 26 8.06 -15.29 13.42
N VAL A 27 8.86 -14.25 13.21
CA VAL A 27 8.76 -13.36 12.06
C VAL A 27 10.01 -13.42 11.20
N GLY A 28 9.84 -13.76 9.92
CA GLY A 28 10.80 -13.45 8.87
C GLY A 28 10.47 -12.07 8.28
N ALA A 29 11.42 -11.16 8.27
CA ALA A 29 11.28 -9.84 7.67
C ALA A 29 12.07 -9.78 6.37
N LEU A 30 11.40 -9.91 5.23
CA LEU A 30 12.02 -9.79 3.91
C LEU A 30 12.09 -8.31 3.53
N VAL A 31 13.31 -7.83 3.33
CA VAL A 31 13.64 -6.44 2.97
C VAL A 31 14.55 -6.40 1.76
N LEU A 32 14.53 -5.30 1.02
CA LEU A 32 15.47 -5.09 -0.10
C LEU A 32 16.90 -4.88 0.43
N ARG A 33 17.05 -4.21 1.58
CA ARG A 33 18.34 -3.94 2.25
C ARG A 33 18.16 -4.06 3.76
N LYS A 34 19.08 -4.75 4.44
CA LYS A 34 19.02 -4.95 5.91
C LYS A 34 18.84 -3.65 6.71
N GLY A 35 19.47 -2.57 6.28
CA GLY A 35 19.36 -1.25 6.93
C GLY A 35 17.98 -0.57 6.84
N GLU A 36 17.03 -1.09 6.07
CA GLU A 36 15.68 -0.55 5.99
C GLU A 36 14.84 -0.86 7.24
N LEU A 37 15.21 -1.91 7.96
CA LEU A 37 14.53 -2.33 9.18
C LEU A 37 15.41 -1.98 10.39
N ARG A 38 15.22 -0.77 10.96
CA ARG A 38 15.84 -0.37 12.23
C ARG A 38 15.03 -0.99 13.39
N ILE A 39 15.19 -2.26 13.63
CA ILE A 39 14.53 -2.97 14.74
C ILE A 39 15.58 -3.41 15.73
N ILE A 40 15.23 -3.32 17.01
CA ILE A 40 15.92 -3.91 18.14
C ILE A 40 16.05 -5.41 17.87
N GLU A 41 17.22 -5.99 18.13
CA GLU A 41 17.42 -7.42 18.08
C GLU A 41 16.34 -8.14 18.88
N HIS A 42 15.66 -9.08 18.24
CA HIS A 42 14.56 -9.83 18.85
C HIS A 42 14.74 -11.32 18.52
N SER A 43 14.69 -12.20 19.52
CA SER A 43 14.97 -13.64 19.36
C SER A 43 14.03 -14.36 18.37
N ARG A 44 12.86 -13.81 18.12
CA ARG A 44 11.87 -14.34 17.17
C ARG A 44 11.86 -13.61 15.81
N LEU A 45 12.83 -12.75 15.55
CA LEU A 45 12.95 -12.00 14.29
C LEU A 45 14.15 -12.50 13.48
N ARG A 46 13.90 -12.91 12.24
CA ARG A 46 14.92 -13.19 11.23
C ARG A 46 14.81 -12.18 10.10
N ILE A 47 15.84 -11.33 9.91
CA ILE A 47 15.90 -10.39 8.79
C ILE A 47 16.49 -11.11 7.58
N ILE A 48 15.80 -11.05 6.46
CA ILE A 48 16.18 -11.69 5.20
C ILE A 48 16.30 -10.57 4.15
N GLU A 49 17.44 -10.51 3.48
CA GLU A 49 17.68 -9.54 2.40
C GLU A 49 17.55 -10.22 1.05
N ALA A 50 16.61 -9.76 0.21
CA ALA A 50 16.52 -10.17 -1.18
C ALA A 50 15.72 -9.15 -2.00
N ASP A 51 16.08 -9.03 -3.28
CA ASP A 51 15.34 -8.28 -4.28
C ASP A 51 14.32 -9.21 -4.96
N VAL A 52 13.03 -8.93 -4.77
CA VAL A 52 11.94 -9.74 -5.34
C VAL A 52 11.88 -9.70 -6.87
N THR A 53 12.51 -8.72 -7.50
CA THR A 53 12.64 -8.66 -8.96
C THR A 53 13.70 -9.63 -9.50
N ARG A 54 14.44 -10.31 -8.59
CA ARG A 54 15.51 -11.27 -8.90
C ARG A 54 15.15 -12.64 -8.34
N PRO A 55 14.51 -13.52 -9.12
CA PRO A 55 14.02 -14.82 -8.63
C PRO A 55 15.09 -15.68 -7.96
N GLU A 56 16.33 -15.59 -8.42
CA GLU A 56 17.46 -16.33 -7.88
C GLU A 56 17.77 -15.96 -6.40
N GLN A 57 17.50 -14.74 -5.98
CA GLN A 57 17.68 -14.30 -4.60
C GLN A 57 16.57 -14.78 -3.67
N LEU A 58 15.44 -15.25 -4.22
CA LEU A 58 14.31 -15.71 -3.44
C LEU A 58 14.40 -17.20 -3.06
N THR A 59 15.35 -17.94 -3.63
CA THR A 59 15.48 -19.37 -3.37
C THR A 59 15.67 -19.66 -1.88
N GLY A 60 14.74 -20.41 -1.27
CA GLY A 60 14.75 -20.78 0.14
C GLY A 60 14.30 -19.66 1.12
N VAL A 61 13.90 -18.48 0.64
CA VAL A 61 13.46 -17.36 1.49
C VAL A 61 12.21 -17.72 2.30
N CYS A 62 11.30 -18.50 1.72
CA CYS A 62 10.06 -18.93 2.36
C CYS A 62 10.21 -20.21 3.19
N LYS A 63 11.38 -20.87 3.21
CA LYS A 63 11.58 -22.14 3.91
C LYS A 63 11.42 -22.00 5.43
N GLY A 64 10.56 -22.82 6.01
CA GLY A 64 10.24 -22.85 7.44
C GLY A 64 9.16 -21.85 7.87
N PHE A 65 8.58 -21.09 6.95
CA PHE A 65 7.43 -20.24 7.23
C PHE A 65 6.13 -20.93 6.79
N GLU A 66 5.11 -20.85 7.64
CA GLU A 66 3.77 -21.39 7.36
C GLU A 66 2.95 -20.43 6.52
N GLN A 67 3.20 -19.13 6.68
CA GLN A 67 2.44 -18.07 6.05
C GLN A 67 3.37 -17.00 5.49
N VAL A 68 2.98 -16.42 4.36
CA VAL A 68 3.61 -15.23 3.76
C VAL A 68 2.59 -14.11 3.73
N LEU A 69 3.00 -12.91 4.16
CA LEU A 69 2.19 -11.69 4.04
C LEU A 69 2.98 -10.66 3.23
N SER A 70 2.56 -10.43 1.99
CA SER A 70 3.22 -9.48 1.11
C SER A 70 2.64 -8.08 1.22
N CYS A 71 3.51 -7.14 1.60
CA CYS A 71 3.30 -5.69 1.53
C CYS A 71 4.17 -5.05 0.43
N ILE A 72 4.65 -5.87 -0.52
CA ILE A 72 5.50 -5.39 -1.61
C ILE A 72 4.69 -4.52 -2.54
N GLY A 73 5.26 -3.37 -2.84
CA GLY A 73 4.73 -2.40 -3.79
C GLY A 73 5.53 -1.11 -3.72
N ILE A 74 5.46 -0.33 -4.79
CA ILE A 74 6.11 0.97 -4.89
C ILE A 74 5.07 2.05 -5.20
N THR A 75 4.92 3.02 -4.32
CA THR A 75 4.18 4.26 -4.61
C THR A 75 5.10 5.32 -5.22
N ARG A 76 6.39 5.30 -4.85
CA ARG A 76 7.40 6.25 -5.34
C ARG A 76 8.41 5.54 -6.22
N ILE A 77 8.27 5.71 -7.54
CA ILE A 77 9.17 5.14 -8.54
C ILE A 77 10.52 5.85 -8.47
N LYS A 78 11.60 5.08 -8.32
CA LYS A 78 13.00 5.55 -8.39
C LYS A 78 13.72 4.87 -9.55
N GLY A 79 14.44 5.65 -10.34
CA GLY A 79 15.17 5.10 -11.49
C GLY A 79 14.25 4.52 -12.58
N ARG A 80 14.60 3.33 -13.08
CA ARG A 80 13.87 2.63 -14.14
C ARG A 80 12.92 1.54 -13.65
N ILE A 81 12.69 1.45 -12.34
CA ILE A 81 11.79 0.46 -11.74
C ILE A 81 10.35 0.80 -12.14
N THR A 82 9.55 -0.23 -12.42
CA THR A 82 8.15 -0.09 -12.81
C THR A 82 7.23 -0.87 -11.86
N HIS A 83 5.95 -0.51 -11.84
CA HIS A 83 4.93 -1.28 -11.13
C HIS A 83 4.82 -2.71 -11.66
N GLU A 84 4.99 -2.90 -12.97
CA GLU A 84 5.01 -4.24 -13.57
C GLU A 84 6.12 -5.11 -12.96
N ALA A 85 7.33 -4.56 -12.81
CA ALA A 85 8.47 -5.32 -12.30
C ALA A 85 8.34 -5.65 -10.81
N VAL A 86 7.81 -4.73 -9.97
CA VAL A 86 7.79 -4.90 -8.51
C VAL A 86 6.43 -5.37 -8.02
N ASP A 87 5.36 -4.65 -8.38
CA ASP A 87 4.01 -4.93 -7.83
C ASP A 87 3.39 -6.18 -8.42
N TYR A 88 3.73 -6.53 -9.67
CA TYR A 88 3.26 -7.76 -10.33
C TYR A 88 4.33 -8.85 -10.32
N GLN A 89 5.40 -8.72 -11.12
CA GLN A 89 6.37 -9.80 -11.30
C GLN A 89 7.11 -10.16 -10.00
N GLY A 90 7.49 -9.15 -9.19
CA GLY A 90 8.14 -9.38 -7.91
C GLY A 90 7.27 -10.17 -6.93
N ASN A 91 5.97 -9.89 -6.90
CA ASN A 91 5.03 -10.68 -6.09
C ASN A 91 4.79 -12.08 -6.67
N LEU A 92 4.79 -12.26 -8.01
CA LEU A 92 4.73 -13.58 -8.64
C LEU A 92 5.96 -14.44 -8.27
N ASN A 93 7.16 -13.87 -8.35
CA ASN A 93 8.38 -14.57 -7.99
C ASN A 93 8.34 -15.05 -6.52
N LEU A 94 7.82 -14.20 -5.60
CA LEU A 94 7.65 -14.56 -4.20
C LEU A 94 6.57 -15.64 -4.02
N LEU A 95 5.47 -15.56 -4.76
CA LEU A 95 4.40 -16.56 -4.75
C LEU A 95 4.89 -17.93 -5.20
N ASP A 96 5.70 -17.96 -6.27
CA ASP A 96 6.30 -19.19 -6.78
C ASP A 96 7.27 -19.80 -5.76
N GLU A 97 8.06 -18.97 -5.06
CA GLU A 97 8.91 -19.46 -3.97
C GLU A 97 8.10 -19.97 -2.78
N ALA A 98 7.02 -19.29 -2.42
CA ALA A 98 6.11 -19.73 -1.37
C ALA A 98 5.53 -21.12 -1.68
N LYS A 99 5.10 -21.36 -2.93
CA LYS A 99 4.62 -22.67 -3.38
C LYS A 99 5.71 -23.74 -3.29
N ARG A 100 6.92 -23.47 -3.79
CA ARG A 100 8.06 -24.40 -3.72
C ARG A 100 8.46 -24.75 -2.28
N SER A 101 8.33 -23.79 -1.37
CA SER A 101 8.67 -23.95 0.05
C SER A 101 7.57 -24.60 0.89
N GLY A 102 6.41 -24.92 0.31
CA GLY A 102 5.29 -25.53 1.02
C GLY A 102 4.55 -24.57 1.97
N VAL A 103 4.55 -23.27 1.67
CA VAL A 103 3.77 -22.28 2.42
C VAL A 103 2.29 -22.62 2.32
N ALA A 104 1.58 -22.62 3.45
CA ALA A 104 0.16 -22.97 3.49
C ALA A 104 -0.77 -21.81 3.10
N ARG A 105 -0.36 -20.56 3.38
CA ARG A 105 -1.21 -19.38 3.16
C ARG A 105 -0.41 -18.17 2.68
N PHE A 106 -0.96 -17.46 1.69
CA PHE A 106 -0.37 -16.22 1.17
C PHE A 106 -1.35 -15.05 1.31
N GLY A 107 -0.96 -14.02 2.07
CA GLY A 107 -1.70 -12.76 2.19
C GLY A 107 -1.07 -11.66 1.33
N PHE A 108 -1.90 -10.75 0.83
CA PHE A 108 -1.47 -9.64 -0.01
C PHE A 108 -2.24 -8.36 0.28
N ILE A 109 -1.54 -7.23 0.37
CA ILE A 109 -2.15 -5.89 0.46
C ILE A 109 -2.34 -5.29 -0.94
N SER A 110 -3.55 -4.83 -1.18
CA SER A 110 -3.96 -4.22 -2.44
C SER A 110 -4.72 -2.91 -2.20
N PRO A 111 -4.73 -1.95 -3.12
CA PRO A 111 -5.58 -0.78 -3.00
C PRO A 111 -7.05 -1.14 -3.29
N ALA A 112 -7.99 -0.46 -2.64
CA ALA A 112 -9.43 -0.64 -2.85
C ALA A 112 -9.85 -0.52 -4.32
N GLY A 113 -9.17 0.37 -5.07
CA GLY A 113 -9.45 0.58 -6.48
C GLY A 113 -9.25 -0.63 -7.41
N THR A 114 -8.54 -1.69 -6.98
CA THR A 114 -8.42 -2.92 -7.77
C THR A 114 -9.77 -3.62 -7.99
N GLY A 115 -10.75 -3.37 -7.13
CA GLY A 115 -12.12 -3.86 -7.33
C GLY A 115 -12.78 -3.37 -8.62
N LEU A 116 -12.28 -2.29 -9.23
CA LEU A 116 -12.77 -1.74 -10.50
C LEU A 116 -12.14 -2.38 -11.74
N GLY A 117 -11.17 -3.29 -11.58
CA GLY A 117 -10.52 -4.02 -12.68
C GLY A 117 -9.36 -3.26 -13.32
N LEU A 118 -9.08 -3.60 -14.60
CA LEU A 118 -7.94 -3.10 -15.38
C LEU A 118 -8.22 -1.76 -16.09
N GLY A 119 -7.16 -1.11 -16.56
CA GLY A 119 -7.22 0.04 -17.48
C GLY A 119 -7.17 1.41 -16.79
N HIS A 120 -6.94 1.45 -15.48
CA HIS A 120 -6.99 2.68 -14.71
C HIS A 120 -5.61 3.32 -14.50
N ALA A 121 -4.71 2.64 -13.81
CA ALA A 121 -3.37 3.13 -13.52
C ALA A 121 -2.39 1.95 -13.39
N PRO A 122 -1.09 2.12 -13.74
CA PRO A 122 -0.13 1.00 -13.71
C PRO A 122 -0.03 0.28 -12.37
N LEU A 123 -0.14 1.00 -11.25
CA LEU A 123 -0.17 0.41 -9.91
C LEU A 123 -1.39 -0.48 -9.70
N ILE A 124 -2.57 0.04 -10.05
CA ILE A 124 -3.85 -0.66 -9.90
C ILE A 124 -3.85 -1.92 -10.78
N ASP A 125 -3.43 -1.77 -12.04
CA ASP A 125 -3.42 -2.85 -13.02
C ASP A 125 -2.44 -3.97 -12.60
N ALA A 126 -1.24 -3.63 -12.14
CA ALA A 126 -0.25 -4.58 -11.68
C ALA A 126 -0.74 -5.37 -10.45
N LYS A 127 -1.32 -4.69 -9.46
CA LYS A 127 -1.84 -5.34 -8.27
C LYS A 127 -3.09 -6.17 -8.55
N TYR A 128 -4.01 -5.70 -9.39
CA TYR A 128 -5.17 -6.49 -9.82
C TYR A 128 -4.75 -7.80 -10.49
N ARG A 129 -3.80 -7.75 -11.42
CA ARG A 129 -3.27 -8.96 -12.09
C ARG A 129 -2.63 -9.92 -11.09
N PHE A 130 -1.93 -9.41 -10.09
CA PHE A 130 -1.38 -10.28 -9.04
C PHE A 130 -2.48 -10.87 -8.15
N GLU A 131 -3.53 -10.13 -7.80
CA GLU A 131 -4.70 -10.70 -7.10
C GLU A 131 -5.27 -11.92 -7.86
N GLN A 132 -5.42 -11.81 -9.19
CA GLN A 132 -5.93 -12.92 -10.02
C GLN A 132 -4.97 -14.13 -10.01
N ALA A 133 -3.66 -13.88 -10.11
CA ALA A 133 -2.67 -14.96 -10.04
C ALA A 133 -2.65 -15.64 -8.66
N LEU A 134 -2.77 -14.87 -7.59
CA LEU A 134 -2.84 -15.39 -6.22
C LEU A 134 -4.08 -16.27 -6.01
N GLN A 135 -5.26 -15.84 -6.49
CA GLN A 135 -6.50 -16.61 -6.40
C GLN A 135 -6.41 -17.95 -7.14
N GLN A 136 -5.64 -18.01 -8.21
CA GLN A 136 -5.41 -19.22 -9.02
C GLN A 136 -4.22 -20.05 -8.56
N SER A 137 -3.53 -19.65 -7.48
CA SER A 137 -2.25 -20.26 -7.07
C SER A 137 -2.34 -21.66 -6.49
N GLY A 138 -3.51 -22.06 -6.01
CA GLY A 138 -3.72 -23.31 -5.26
C GLY A 138 -3.39 -23.21 -3.77
N LEU A 139 -2.83 -22.12 -3.29
CA LEU A 139 -2.63 -21.87 -1.86
C LEU A 139 -3.91 -21.36 -1.18
N SER A 140 -4.01 -21.47 0.14
CA SER A 140 -4.96 -20.62 0.88
C SER A 140 -4.50 -19.16 0.74
N TRP A 141 -5.42 -18.27 0.39
CA TRP A 141 -5.06 -16.89 0.06
C TRP A 141 -5.92 -15.86 0.80
N LEU A 142 -5.33 -14.67 0.98
CA LEU A 142 -6.02 -13.49 1.50
C LEU A 142 -5.60 -12.27 0.67
N VAL A 143 -6.58 -11.54 0.15
CA VAL A 143 -6.36 -10.20 -0.39
C VAL A 143 -7.01 -9.19 0.55
N VAL A 144 -6.22 -8.26 1.08
CA VAL A 144 -6.74 -7.14 1.85
C VAL A 144 -6.72 -5.90 0.96
N ARG A 145 -7.89 -5.40 0.58
CA ARG A 145 -8.02 -4.14 -0.17
C ARG A 145 -8.26 -2.99 0.80
N SER A 146 -7.40 -2.00 0.76
CA SER A 146 -7.47 -0.87 1.69
C SER A 146 -7.58 0.48 0.98
N GLY A 147 -8.13 1.47 1.68
CA GLY A 147 -8.03 2.88 1.31
C GLY A 147 -6.58 3.40 1.37
N GLY A 148 -6.42 4.68 1.07
CA GLY A 148 -5.12 5.36 1.15
C GLY A 148 -4.55 5.39 2.56
N PHE A 149 -3.22 5.43 2.68
CA PHE A 149 -2.55 5.41 3.98
C PHE A 149 -2.37 6.83 4.54
N PHE A 150 -2.63 7.01 5.82
CA PHE A 150 -2.45 8.29 6.50
C PHE A 150 -1.05 8.89 6.35
N PRO A 151 0.06 8.13 6.43
CA PRO A 151 1.40 8.69 6.21
C PRO A 151 1.60 9.28 4.80
N ASP A 152 0.99 8.72 3.76
CA ASP A 152 1.07 9.28 2.42
C ASP A 152 0.30 10.60 2.32
N ILE A 153 -0.83 10.71 3.02
CA ILE A 153 -1.60 11.96 3.13
C ILE A 153 -0.84 13.00 3.96
N ALA A 154 -0.17 12.60 5.04
CA ALA A 154 0.63 13.52 5.86
C ALA A 154 1.79 14.17 5.10
N GLU A 155 2.32 13.54 4.05
CA GLU A 155 3.31 14.19 3.17
C GLU A 155 2.72 15.43 2.47
N MET A 156 1.38 15.52 2.33
CA MET A 156 0.71 16.70 1.77
C MET A 156 0.81 17.91 2.69
N LEU A 157 1.03 17.74 4.02
CA LEU A 157 1.27 18.87 4.94
C LEU A 157 2.46 19.72 4.48
N LYS A 158 3.53 19.08 3.99
CA LYS A 158 4.72 19.79 3.47
C LYS A 158 4.43 20.60 2.22
N LEU A 159 3.47 20.16 1.41
CA LEU A 159 3.01 20.88 0.22
C LEU A 159 2.06 22.02 0.61
N ALA A 160 1.09 21.74 1.51
CA ALA A 160 0.16 22.73 2.02
C ALA A 160 0.86 23.92 2.72
N ALA A 161 1.94 23.65 3.45
CA ALA A 161 2.76 24.68 4.07
C ALA A 161 3.42 25.64 3.05
N LYS A 162 3.69 25.16 1.83
CA LYS A 162 4.38 25.92 0.76
C LYS A 162 3.46 26.62 -0.21
N GLY A 163 2.20 26.18 -0.32
CA GLY A 163 1.28 26.74 -1.31
C GLY A 163 -0.08 26.04 -1.38
N PRO A 164 -0.88 26.29 -2.41
CA PRO A 164 -2.16 25.63 -2.59
C PRO A 164 -2.00 24.14 -2.91
N LEU A 165 -2.96 23.34 -2.46
CA LEU A 165 -3.12 21.97 -2.91
C LEU A 165 -4.07 21.92 -4.12
N TYR A 166 -3.90 20.91 -4.97
CA TYR A 166 -4.68 20.77 -6.19
C TYR A 166 -5.57 19.52 -6.13
N ALA A 167 -6.84 19.73 -6.52
CA ALA A 167 -7.77 18.66 -6.80
C ALA A 167 -7.93 18.52 -8.33
N ILE A 168 -7.98 17.30 -8.84
CA ILE A 168 -8.37 17.06 -10.23
C ILE A 168 -9.90 17.00 -10.28
N GLY A 169 -10.53 17.77 -11.16
CA GLY A 169 -11.97 17.97 -11.14
C GLY A 169 -12.39 18.90 -9.99
N ASP A 170 -13.54 18.60 -9.41
CA ASP A 170 -14.09 19.30 -8.23
C ASP A 170 -13.52 18.80 -6.90
N GLY A 171 -12.79 17.68 -6.93
CA GLY A 171 -12.27 17.01 -5.74
C GLY A 171 -13.33 16.23 -4.95
N GLY A 172 -14.46 15.89 -5.59
CA GLY A 172 -15.59 15.22 -4.95
C GLY A 172 -15.45 13.70 -4.83
N SER A 173 -14.48 13.08 -5.51
CA SER A 173 -14.25 11.62 -5.40
C SER A 173 -13.90 11.22 -3.95
N ARG A 174 -14.48 10.12 -3.50
CA ARG A 174 -14.42 9.65 -2.12
C ARG A 174 -13.50 8.46 -1.95
N SER A 175 -12.84 8.40 -0.80
CA SER A 175 -12.06 7.25 -0.34
C SER A 175 -12.19 7.11 1.17
N THR A 176 -11.82 5.92 1.69
CA THR A 176 -11.82 5.62 3.13
C THR A 176 -10.37 5.41 3.58
N PRO A 177 -9.56 6.49 3.76
CA PRO A 177 -8.17 6.37 4.17
C PRO A 177 -8.05 5.73 5.55
N ILE A 178 -6.93 5.01 5.80
CA ILE A 178 -6.75 4.20 7.00
C ILE A 178 -5.44 4.47 7.71
N HIS A 179 -5.46 4.37 9.05
CA HIS A 179 -4.28 4.41 9.92
C HIS A 179 -3.51 3.09 9.83
N ILE A 180 -2.19 3.16 9.70
CA ILE A 180 -1.33 1.98 9.50
C ILE A 180 -1.43 0.96 10.65
N PRO A 181 -1.38 1.34 11.94
CA PRO A 181 -1.58 0.40 13.04
C PRO A 181 -2.92 -0.34 13.00
N ASP A 182 -4.01 0.34 12.66
CA ASP A 182 -5.34 -0.29 12.52
C ASP A 182 -5.34 -1.31 11.38
N LEU A 183 -4.77 -0.92 10.22
CA LEU A 183 -4.65 -1.83 9.07
C LEU A 183 -3.79 -3.05 9.39
N ALA A 184 -2.65 -2.87 10.05
CA ALA A 184 -1.77 -3.97 10.44
C ALA A 184 -2.46 -4.96 11.37
N ALA A 185 -3.19 -4.45 12.38
CA ALA A 185 -3.95 -5.29 13.31
C ALA A 185 -5.03 -6.11 12.58
N LEU A 186 -5.79 -5.46 11.68
CA LEU A 186 -6.81 -6.12 10.86
C LEU A 186 -6.20 -7.19 9.94
N MET A 187 -5.11 -6.88 9.26
CA MET A 187 -4.41 -7.83 8.39
C MET A 187 -3.92 -9.06 9.16
N LEU A 188 -3.30 -8.87 10.32
CA LEU A 188 -2.82 -9.98 11.15
C LEU A 188 -3.98 -10.83 11.72
N ALA A 189 -5.10 -10.21 12.05
CA ALA A 189 -6.32 -10.92 12.47
C ALA A 189 -6.91 -11.76 11.33
N GLU A 190 -6.98 -11.21 10.11
CA GLU A 190 -7.48 -11.93 8.94
C GLU A 190 -6.51 -13.04 8.49
N MET A 191 -5.19 -12.85 8.63
CA MET A 191 -4.20 -13.91 8.38
C MET A 191 -4.36 -15.11 9.33
N ALA A 192 -4.83 -14.90 10.55
CA ALA A 192 -5.08 -15.98 11.51
C ALA A 192 -6.28 -16.87 11.13
N LYS A 193 -7.20 -16.37 10.31
CA LYS A 193 -8.30 -17.14 9.73
C LYS A 193 -7.76 -18.03 8.62
N ARG A 194 -8.40 -19.18 8.37
CA ARG A 194 -7.95 -20.11 7.32
C ARG A 194 -8.70 -19.97 6.00
N GLU A 195 -9.77 -19.21 5.98
CA GLU A 195 -10.62 -19.00 4.81
C GLU A 195 -9.95 -18.11 3.77
N SER A 196 -9.98 -18.51 2.50
CA SER A 196 -9.54 -17.67 1.39
C SER A 196 -10.61 -16.62 1.09
N GLY A 197 -10.17 -15.39 0.77
CA GLY A 197 -11.12 -14.34 0.44
C GLY A 197 -10.48 -12.97 0.22
N ILE A 198 -11.32 -12.06 -0.27
CA ILE A 198 -11.01 -10.63 -0.37
C ILE A 198 -11.68 -9.94 0.83
N VAL A 199 -10.93 -9.16 1.56
CA VAL A 199 -11.40 -8.36 2.68
C VAL A 199 -11.10 -6.89 2.40
N GLU A 200 -12.14 -6.08 2.39
CA GLU A 200 -12.00 -4.64 2.22
C GLU A 200 -12.00 -3.93 3.58
N VAL A 201 -11.07 -2.99 3.76
CA VAL A 201 -10.87 -2.29 5.04
C VAL A 201 -10.54 -0.82 4.83
N GLY A 202 -11.20 0.04 5.58
CA GLY A 202 -10.94 1.47 5.62
C GLY A 202 -10.90 2.02 7.03
N GLY A 203 -10.54 3.27 7.14
CA GLY A 203 -10.63 4.05 8.38
C GLY A 203 -12.07 4.30 8.79
N PRO A 204 -12.32 5.16 9.80
CA PRO A 204 -13.66 5.41 10.31
C PRO A 204 -14.49 6.36 9.43
N GLU A 205 -13.90 7.02 8.44
CA GLU A 205 -14.52 8.10 7.68
C GLU A 205 -14.30 7.95 6.17
N ASP A 206 -15.36 8.21 5.40
CA ASP A 206 -15.23 8.46 3.95
C ASP A 206 -14.96 9.96 3.76
N LEU A 207 -13.90 10.26 3.05
CA LEU A 207 -13.47 11.64 2.80
C LEU A 207 -13.37 11.86 1.30
N THR A 208 -13.86 13.00 0.85
CA THR A 208 -13.57 13.50 -0.49
C THR A 208 -12.10 13.94 -0.57
N TRP A 209 -11.56 13.99 -1.78
CA TRP A 209 -10.20 14.51 -1.97
C TRP A 209 -10.08 15.96 -1.48
N ARG A 210 -11.13 16.77 -1.69
CA ARG A 210 -11.20 18.15 -1.18
C ARG A 210 -11.14 18.21 0.33
N GLU A 211 -11.97 17.43 1.04
CA GLU A 211 -11.96 17.34 2.50
C GLU A 211 -10.60 16.87 3.05
N THR A 212 -9.94 15.95 2.34
CA THR A 212 -8.58 15.50 2.68
C THR A 212 -7.57 16.65 2.57
N CYS A 213 -7.63 17.45 1.50
CA CYS A 213 -6.79 18.63 1.34
C CYS A 213 -7.07 19.69 2.43
N GLU A 214 -8.34 19.96 2.71
CA GLU A 214 -8.77 20.92 3.74
C GLU A 214 -8.32 20.50 5.14
N ALA A 215 -8.35 19.18 5.44
CA ALA A 215 -7.82 18.64 6.70
C ALA A 215 -6.33 18.92 6.88
N CYS A 216 -5.53 18.90 5.79
CA CYS A 216 -4.12 19.28 5.84
C CYS A 216 -3.92 20.76 6.23
N PHE A 217 -4.69 21.67 5.65
CA PHE A 217 -4.63 23.10 6.03
C PHE A 217 -5.11 23.34 7.47
N ALA A 218 -6.19 22.69 7.87
CA ALA A 218 -6.71 22.79 9.23
C ALA A 218 -5.66 22.32 10.28
N ALA A 219 -4.93 21.24 9.99
CA ALA A 219 -3.84 20.76 10.86
C ALA A 219 -2.69 21.77 10.99
N LEU A 220 -2.45 22.60 9.96
CA LEU A 220 -1.46 23.68 9.95
C LEU A 220 -1.99 25.01 10.55
N GLY A 221 -3.27 25.07 10.96
CA GLY A 221 -3.92 26.32 11.40
C GLY A 221 -4.06 27.35 10.29
N GLN A 222 -4.14 26.93 9.03
CA GLN A 222 -4.21 27.81 7.86
C GLN A 222 -5.59 27.72 7.18
N PRO A 223 -6.06 28.80 6.54
CA PRO A 223 -7.26 28.74 5.72
C PRO A 223 -7.02 27.81 4.52
N PRO A 224 -8.06 27.05 4.06
CA PRO A 224 -7.92 26.11 2.98
C PRO A 224 -7.64 26.83 1.66
N ARG A 225 -6.62 26.38 0.93
CA ARG A 225 -6.23 26.85 -0.40
C ARG A 225 -6.20 25.67 -1.36
N VAL A 226 -7.40 25.24 -1.80
CA VAL A 226 -7.56 24.10 -2.72
C VAL A 226 -8.03 24.63 -4.08
N SER A 227 -7.21 24.40 -5.10
CA SER A 227 -7.50 24.79 -6.49
C SER A 227 -7.88 23.56 -7.32
N GLY A 228 -8.83 23.73 -8.25
CA GLY A 228 -9.26 22.67 -9.16
C GLY A 228 -8.47 22.67 -10.46
N ALA A 229 -8.11 21.49 -10.98
CA ALA A 229 -7.57 21.31 -12.32
C ALA A 229 -8.57 20.52 -13.19
N PRO A 230 -8.93 21.00 -14.40
CA PRO A 230 -9.89 20.32 -15.26
C PRO A 230 -9.43 18.89 -15.62
N VAL A 231 -10.31 17.90 -15.48
CA VAL A 231 -10.02 16.48 -15.78
C VAL A 231 -9.51 16.30 -17.22
N TRP A 232 -10.13 16.98 -18.19
CA TRP A 232 -9.74 16.87 -19.61
C TRP A 232 -8.29 17.34 -19.84
N LEU A 233 -7.87 18.42 -19.16
CA LEU A 233 -6.51 18.96 -19.28
C LEU A 233 -5.50 17.96 -18.69
N CYS A 234 -5.80 17.40 -17.53
CA CYS A 234 -4.95 16.35 -16.91
C CYS A 234 -4.83 15.12 -17.83
N ARG A 235 -5.92 14.68 -18.46
CA ARG A 235 -5.90 13.58 -19.45
C ARG A 235 -5.00 13.90 -20.64
N LEU A 236 -5.11 15.11 -21.19
CA LEU A 236 -4.29 15.56 -22.32
C LEU A 236 -2.80 15.58 -21.98
N ILE A 237 -2.43 16.14 -20.83
CA ILE A 237 -1.04 16.16 -20.34
C ILE A 237 -0.52 14.71 -20.19
N LEU A 238 -1.29 13.84 -19.57
CA LEU A 238 -0.88 12.45 -19.36
C LEU A 238 -0.76 11.66 -20.66
N ALA A 239 -1.55 11.96 -21.69
CA ALA A 239 -1.42 11.31 -23.00
C ALA A 239 -0.04 11.57 -23.63
N GLY A 240 0.51 12.77 -23.47
CA GLY A 240 1.84 13.14 -23.98
C GLY A 240 3.01 12.80 -23.05
N LEU A 241 2.77 12.53 -21.76
CA LEU A 241 3.84 12.43 -20.76
C LEU A 241 4.58 11.09 -20.74
N ARG A 242 3.92 10.00 -21.15
CA ARG A 242 4.45 8.63 -21.05
C ARG A 242 5.85 8.43 -21.68
N PRO A 243 6.12 8.88 -22.91
CA PRO A 243 7.42 8.69 -23.56
C PRO A 243 8.55 9.46 -22.86
N PHE A 244 8.24 10.56 -22.18
CA PHE A 244 9.24 11.42 -21.53
C PHE A 244 9.52 11.00 -20.10
N SER A 245 8.52 10.51 -19.35
CA SER A 245 8.71 10.10 -17.97
C SER A 245 7.64 9.12 -17.50
N TYR A 246 7.99 7.84 -17.46
CA TYR A 246 7.13 6.81 -16.90
C TYR A 246 6.72 7.12 -15.46
N ARG A 247 7.66 7.61 -14.62
CA ARG A 247 7.41 7.94 -13.21
C ARG A 247 6.26 8.96 -13.05
N HIS A 248 6.35 10.10 -13.74
CA HIS A 248 5.36 11.16 -13.61
C HIS A 248 4.03 10.76 -14.28
N TRP A 249 4.10 10.03 -15.39
CA TRP A 249 2.93 9.48 -16.05
C TRP A 249 2.18 8.50 -15.15
N ALA A 250 2.86 7.52 -14.55
CA ALA A 250 2.25 6.51 -13.70
C ALA A 250 1.63 7.14 -12.42
N MET A 251 2.33 8.09 -11.80
CA MET A 251 1.80 8.85 -10.67
C MET A 251 0.59 9.69 -11.08
N GLY A 252 0.65 10.39 -12.19
CA GLY A 252 -0.45 11.19 -12.69
C GLY A 252 -1.68 10.34 -13.05
N LYS A 253 -1.48 9.13 -13.62
CA LYS A 253 -2.56 8.17 -13.85
C LYS A 253 -3.22 7.73 -12.54
N LEU A 254 -2.42 7.46 -11.50
CA LEU A 254 -2.95 7.09 -10.18
C LEU A 254 -3.75 8.23 -9.56
N LEU A 255 -3.22 9.47 -9.60
CA LEU A 255 -3.93 10.65 -9.09
C LEU A 255 -5.23 10.91 -9.87
N LEU A 256 -5.20 10.80 -11.20
CA LEU A 256 -6.39 10.93 -12.03
C LEU A 256 -7.43 9.86 -11.66
N PHE A 257 -7.00 8.61 -11.49
CA PHE A 257 -7.89 7.53 -11.09
C PHE A 257 -8.55 7.82 -9.73
N MET A 258 -7.77 8.16 -8.71
CA MET A 258 -8.28 8.50 -7.37
C MET A 258 -9.19 9.73 -7.36
N SER A 259 -9.03 10.64 -8.31
CA SER A 259 -9.84 11.87 -8.42
C SER A 259 -11.12 11.71 -9.23
N THR A 260 -11.28 10.58 -9.92
CA THR A 260 -12.43 10.35 -10.82
C THR A 260 -13.25 9.11 -10.47
N HIS A 261 -12.84 8.36 -9.42
CA HIS A 261 -13.55 7.16 -8.98
C HIS A 261 -13.68 7.17 -7.46
N ASP A 262 -14.84 6.80 -6.98
CA ASP A 262 -15.04 6.51 -5.56
C ASP A 262 -14.45 5.15 -5.23
N VAL A 263 -13.62 5.11 -4.20
CA VAL A 263 -12.94 3.89 -3.71
C VAL A 263 -13.17 3.72 -2.20
N CYS A 264 -14.44 3.81 -1.79
CA CYS A 264 -14.84 3.61 -0.40
C CYS A 264 -14.80 2.13 -0.02
N THR A 265 -14.43 1.87 1.24
CA THR A 265 -14.33 0.53 1.83
C THR A 265 -15.04 0.49 3.18
N PRO A 266 -15.40 -0.70 3.69
CA PRO A 266 -16.00 -0.84 5.02
C PRO A 266 -15.15 -0.20 6.11
N LYS A 267 -15.81 0.57 6.98
CA LYS A 267 -15.19 1.33 8.08
C LYS A 267 -14.83 0.38 9.22
N ARG A 268 -13.57 0.04 9.35
CA ARG A 268 -13.04 -0.87 10.37
C ARG A 268 -11.93 -0.27 11.23
N GLY A 269 -11.28 0.80 10.77
CA GLY A 269 -10.30 1.55 11.53
C GLY A 269 -10.95 2.48 12.57
N THR A 270 -10.17 2.93 13.52
CA THR A 270 -10.62 3.75 14.65
C THR A 270 -10.05 5.17 14.65
N MET A 271 -8.82 5.35 14.20
CA MET A 271 -8.13 6.65 14.16
C MET A 271 -8.71 7.53 13.05
N LYS A 272 -9.10 8.76 13.36
CA LYS A 272 -9.52 9.76 12.38
C LYS A 272 -8.34 10.43 11.71
N LEU A 273 -8.48 10.75 10.43
CA LEU A 273 -7.42 11.41 9.66
C LEU A 273 -7.04 12.77 10.27
N ARG A 274 -8.00 13.55 10.70
CA ARG A 274 -7.77 14.89 11.29
C ARG A 274 -6.90 14.82 12.55
N ASP A 275 -7.17 13.86 13.43
CA ASP A 275 -6.40 13.68 14.66
C ASP A 275 -4.96 13.27 14.36
N TYR A 276 -4.80 12.37 13.39
CA TYR A 276 -3.48 11.94 12.92
C TYR A 276 -2.68 13.12 12.33
N LEU A 277 -3.29 13.92 11.45
CA LEU A 277 -2.62 15.08 10.84
C LEU A 277 -2.26 16.15 11.85
N ALA A 278 -3.14 16.44 12.83
CA ALA A 278 -2.87 17.40 13.90
C ALA A 278 -1.66 17.00 14.76
N ALA A 279 -1.47 15.71 15.02
CA ALA A 279 -0.30 15.20 15.72
C ALA A 279 1.01 15.34 14.89
N HIS A 280 0.93 15.23 13.56
CA HIS A 280 2.10 15.28 12.67
C HIS A 280 2.44 16.68 12.15
N ALA A 281 1.53 17.65 12.26
CA ALA A 281 1.79 19.03 11.88
C ALA A 281 2.71 19.77 12.89
N LYS A 282 2.86 19.21 14.09
CA LYS A 282 3.69 19.78 15.18
C LYS A 282 5.12 19.22 15.22
N SER A 283 5.40 18.20 14.42
CA SER A 283 6.70 17.53 14.31
C SER A 283 7.46 18.01 13.07
#